data_d9372519a4a21c88d1e5cdfad586edf2
#
_entry.id   d9372519a4a21c88d1e5cdfad586edf2
#
_cell.length_a   1.000
_cell.length_b   1.000
_cell.length_c   1.000
_cell.angle_alpha   90.00
_cell.angle_beta   90.00
_cell.angle_gamma   90.00
#
_symmetry.space_group_name_H-M   'P 1'
#
loop_
_entity.id
_entity.type
_entity.pdbx_description
1 polymer ?
#
loop_
_entity_poly.entity_id
_entity_poly.type
_entity_poly.pdbx_seq_one_letter_code
_entity_poly.pdbx_strand_id
1 'polypeptide(L)'
;MFAENKSINMKTHRILTFACLILMASISYAQSETIIVGKKTDGTDLKAQCYTFPQRVETFSISDKGDYLCISFRETTKSGKYLKNKGEIGFYDTKSSQLLWKQPIDFSKSRVTCLSEGVLISEIGSKISLLSKETGAKKWEADLFPVYVDDSLGLVLGYNSPTSNKLRAVSLKFGNYLWENKIPHQYGWNEVLDLEQNKRLIVADALHKLDFMTGELLTYPGKPGAHDTKAALLQGLAAVAVGVAGGVATGGAYYYSYVPIANNTITGLTSNILSQDSLYYWADRQHISCMDTAFNVVWQTEFPDVKASRSQLFVQDGKLFMLNYGYGLREGASRKKYGRPFIACYNLLNGEEIFFNQLSVKKDMIEDALRTEDALYMPVS
;
A
#
# COMPACT_ATOMS: atom_id res chain seq x y z
N MET A 1 -11.54 43.92 68.90
CA MET A 1 -12.69 43.34 68.20
C MET A 1 -12.57 43.79 66.73
N PHE A 2 -12.03 43.02 65.84
CA PHE A 2 -12.04 43.08 64.38
C PHE A 2 -10.76 42.36 63.85
N ALA A 3 -10.83 41.01 63.83
CA ALA A 3 -9.86 40.22 63.08
C ALA A 3 -10.48 38.82 62.78
N GLU A 4 -11.58 38.76 62.03
CA GLU A 4 -12.15 37.52 61.52
C GLU A 4 -12.97 37.77 60.28
N ASN A 5 -12.34 38.13 59.16
CA ASN A 5 -13.06 38.08 57.87
C ASN A 5 -12.17 38.07 56.62
N LYS A 6 -10.88 37.71 56.73
CA LYS A 6 -10.00 37.67 55.58
C LYS A 6 -9.60 36.24 55.09
N SER A 7 -9.97 35.19 55.86
CA SER A 7 -9.51 33.84 55.53
C SER A 7 -10.51 33.04 54.67
N ILE A 8 -11.76 33.43 54.59
CA ILE A 8 -12.79 32.72 53.82
C ILE A 8 -12.73 33.07 52.32
N ASN A 9 -12.33 34.30 52.00
CA ASN A 9 -12.28 34.73 50.59
C ASN A 9 -11.12 34.14 49.76
N MET A 10 -10.01 33.74 50.42
CA MET A 10 -8.85 33.15 49.71
C MET A 10 -9.00 31.70 49.36
N LYS A 11 -9.76 30.93 50.18
CA LYS A 11 -10.08 29.51 49.89
C LYS A 11 -11.13 29.36 48.80
N THR A 12 -12.16 30.24 48.79
CA THR A 12 -13.20 30.25 47.76
C THR A 12 -12.68 30.69 46.41
N HIS A 13 -11.79 31.69 46.34
CA HIS A 13 -11.14 32.07 45.08
C HIS A 13 -10.23 30.96 44.52
N ARG A 14 -9.50 30.24 45.35
CA ARG A 14 -8.67 29.11 44.89
C ARG A 14 -9.49 27.94 44.40
N ILE A 15 -10.64 27.62 45.03
CA ILE A 15 -11.55 26.56 44.58
C ILE A 15 -12.23 26.96 43.27
N LEU A 16 -12.66 28.20 43.12
CA LEU A 16 -13.28 28.71 41.90
C LEU A 16 -12.24 28.73 40.72
N THR A 17 -11.00 29.18 40.98
CA THR A 17 -9.94 29.17 39.97
C THR A 17 -9.54 27.75 39.57
N PHE A 18 -9.53 26.81 40.51
CA PHE A 18 -9.27 25.40 40.21
C PHE A 18 -10.43 24.72 39.47
N ALA A 19 -11.69 25.06 39.82
CA ALA A 19 -12.88 24.61 39.08
C ALA A 19 -12.95 25.21 37.66
N CYS A 20 -12.63 26.50 37.49
CA CYS A 20 -12.50 27.10 36.15
C CYS A 20 -11.35 26.53 35.33
N LEU A 21 -10.19 26.17 35.94
CA LEU A 21 -9.09 25.50 35.28
C LEU A 21 -9.45 24.06 34.87
N ILE A 22 -10.23 23.34 35.67
CA ILE A 22 -10.76 22.02 35.31
C ILE A 22 -11.81 22.14 34.21
N LEU A 23 -12.70 23.16 34.25
CA LEU A 23 -13.64 23.41 33.14
C LEU A 23 -12.94 23.87 31.87
N MET A 24 -11.84 24.65 31.94
CA MET A 24 -11.08 25.03 30.75
C MET A 24 -10.21 23.88 30.19
N ALA A 25 -9.80 22.92 31.03
CA ALA A 25 -9.14 21.70 30.55
C ALA A 25 -10.09 20.75 29.82
N SER A 26 -11.40 20.90 29.97
CA SER A 26 -12.42 20.11 29.28
C SER A 26 -12.86 20.64 27.90
N ILE A 27 -12.34 21.79 27.46
CA ILE A 27 -12.75 22.42 26.17
C ILE A 27 -11.88 21.94 24.97
N SER A 28 -11.07 20.93 25.15
CA SER A 28 -10.16 20.42 24.11
C SER A 28 -10.64 19.14 23.43
N TYR A 29 -11.94 18.82 23.53
CA TYR A 29 -12.47 17.59 22.95
C TYR A 29 -13.04 17.84 21.55
N ALA A 30 -12.90 16.82 20.68
CA ALA A 30 -13.58 16.77 19.42
C ALA A 30 -15.08 16.94 19.62
N GLN A 31 -15.70 17.81 18.84
CA GLN A 31 -17.14 17.95 18.80
C GLN A 31 -17.70 17.12 17.67
N SER A 32 -18.83 16.45 17.92
CA SER A 32 -19.54 15.74 16.86
C SER A 32 -20.95 16.31 16.73
N GLU A 33 -21.38 16.54 15.50
CA GLU A 33 -22.72 16.99 15.18
C GLU A 33 -23.26 16.30 13.94
N THR A 34 -24.59 16.16 13.88
CA THR A 34 -25.24 15.66 12.67
C THR A 34 -25.64 16.82 11.80
N ILE A 35 -25.12 16.86 10.59
CA ILE A 35 -25.40 17.92 9.60
C ILE A 35 -26.19 17.34 8.40
N ILE A 36 -27.00 18.19 7.76
CA ILE A 36 -27.68 17.85 6.52
C ILE A 36 -26.73 18.20 5.37
N VAL A 37 -26.31 17.20 4.59
CA VAL A 37 -25.38 17.38 3.46
C VAL A 37 -26.07 17.35 2.10
N GLY A 38 -27.38 17.07 2.07
CA GLY A 38 -28.16 17.03 0.83
C GLY A 38 -29.52 16.37 1.02
N LYS A 39 -30.14 16.02 -0.10
CA LYS A 39 -31.40 15.25 -0.11
C LYS A 39 -31.23 13.99 -0.94
N LYS A 40 -31.88 12.92 -0.52
CA LYS A 40 -32.00 11.68 -1.29
C LYS A 40 -33.01 11.87 -2.43
N THR A 41 -33.06 10.92 -3.34
CA THR A 41 -34.00 10.92 -4.49
C THR A 41 -35.47 10.90 -4.07
N ASP A 42 -35.79 10.40 -2.87
CA ASP A 42 -37.11 10.40 -2.28
C ASP A 42 -37.48 11.71 -1.56
N GLY A 43 -36.59 12.72 -1.58
CA GLY A 43 -36.78 14.01 -0.95
C GLY A 43 -36.42 14.06 0.54
N THR A 44 -36.06 12.95 1.16
CA THR A 44 -35.61 12.92 2.58
C THR A 44 -34.19 13.47 2.73
N ASP A 45 -33.89 14.02 3.92
CA ASP A 45 -32.58 14.60 4.19
C ASP A 45 -31.48 13.53 4.24
N LEU A 46 -30.40 13.77 3.49
CA LEU A 46 -29.15 13.02 3.62
C LEU A 46 -28.34 13.64 4.77
N LYS A 47 -28.20 12.88 5.85
CA LYS A 47 -27.47 13.29 7.05
C LYS A 47 -26.06 12.74 7.06
N ALA A 48 -25.11 13.53 7.56
CA ALA A 48 -23.73 13.11 7.81
C ALA A 48 -23.34 13.45 9.24
N GLN A 49 -22.45 12.63 9.81
CA GLN A 49 -21.82 12.94 11.08
C GLN A 49 -20.57 13.78 10.84
N CYS A 50 -20.53 14.98 11.38
CA CYS A 50 -19.39 15.90 11.31
C CYS A 50 -18.58 15.81 12.61
N TYR A 51 -17.26 15.63 12.49
CA TYR A 51 -16.34 15.62 13.62
C TYR A 51 -15.38 16.80 13.48
N THR A 52 -15.37 17.68 14.48
CA THR A 52 -14.51 18.87 14.52
C THR A 52 -13.42 18.70 15.56
N PHE A 53 -12.18 18.86 15.16
CA PHE A 53 -11.01 18.77 16.03
C PHE A 53 -10.32 20.12 16.15
N PRO A 54 -9.75 20.48 17.32
CA PRO A 54 -9.06 21.75 17.51
C PRO A 54 -7.74 21.84 16.73
N GLN A 55 -7.18 20.69 16.32
CA GLN A 55 -5.96 20.59 15.54
C GLN A 55 -6.29 20.27 14.08
N ARG A 56 -5.39 20.65 13.18
CA ARG A 56 -5.54 20.33 11.77
C ARG A 56 -5.43 18.83 11.54
N VAL A 57 -6.49 18.24 10.99
CA VAL A 57 -6.50 16.88 10.50
C VAL A 57 -5.80 16.84 9.14
N GLU A 58 -4.77 16.03 8.99
CA GLU A 58 -4.10 15.76 7.71
C GLU A 58 -4.76 14.59 6.98
N THR A 59 -4.83 13.47 7.69
CA THR A 59 -5.43 12.24 7.18
C THR A 59 -6.16 11.53 8.31
N PHE A 60 -7.08 10.68 7.94
CA PHE A 60 -7.71 9.76 8.87
C PHE A 60 -8.01 8.42 8.18
N SER A 61 -8.10 7.37 8.97
CA SER A 61 -8.66 6.08 8.57
C SER A 61 -9.79 5.71 9.52
N ILE A 62 -10.79 5.04 8.99
CA ILE A 62 -11.97 4.59 9.75
C ILE A 62 -11.95 3.06 9.84
N SER A 63 -12.35 2.51 10.96
CA SER A 63 -12.57 1.07 11.10
C SER A 63 -13.74 0.60 10.22
N ASP A 64 -13.76 -0.66 9.81
CA ASP A 64 -14.79 -1.23 8.92
C ASP A 64 -16.22 -1.01 9.44
N LYS A 65 -16.39 -1.02 10.76
CA LYS A 65 -17.69 -0.78 11.42
C LYS A 65 -17.98 0.70 11.68
N GLY A 66 -17.04 1.60 11.37
CA GLY A 66 -17.17 3.02 11.66
C GLY A 66 -17.06 3.39 13.15
N ASP A 67 -16.65 2.46 14.01
CA ASP A 67 -16.61 2.66 15.45
C ASP A 67 -15.44 3.54 15.92
N TYR A 68 -14.36 3.60 15.12
CA TYR A 68 -13.13 4.30 15.48
C TYR A 68 -12.53 5.07 14.30
N LEU A 69 -11.92 6.22 14.61
CA LEU A 69 -11.07 6.98 13.70
C LEU A 69 -9.63 6.98 14.21
N CYS A 70 -8.69 6.57 13.39
CA CYS A 70 -7.27 6.84 13.59
C CYS A 70 -6.92 8.11 12.81
N ILE A 71 -6.47 9.15 13.50
CA ILE A 71 -6.34 10.51 12.97
C ILE A 71 -4.89 10.94 13.05
N SER A 72 -4.37 11.47 11.94
CA SER A 72 -3.08 12.14 11.88
C SER A 72 -3.31 13.66 11.99
N PHE A 73 -2.82 14.24 13.07
CA PHE A 73 -2.84 15.68 13.30
C PHE A 73 -1.49 16.27 12.89
N ARG A 74 -1.50 17.14 11.90
CA ARG A 74 -0.27 17.70 11.37
C ARG A 74 -0.45 19.11 10.87
N GLU A 75 0.23 20.06 11.53
CA GLU A 75 0.17 21.47 11.21
C GLU A 75 1.00 21.83 9.99
N THR A 76 0.67 22.95 9.36
CA THR A 76 1.51 23.55 8.33
C THR A 76 2.71 24.30 8.93
N THR A 77 3.76 24.46 8.14
CA THR A 77 4.86 25.37 8.45
C THR A 77 4.37 26.82 8.47
N LYS A 78 5.19 27.75 9.00
CA LYS A 78 4.84 29.18 9.04
C LYS A 78 4.50 29.76 7.65
N SER A 79 5.07 29.23 6.59
CA SER A 79 4.76 29.64 5.20
C SER A 79 3.42 29.12 4.67
N GLY A 80 2.79 28.19 5.36
CA GLY A 80 1.57 27.51 4.91
C GLY A 80 1.77 26.51 3.75
N LYS A 81 2.96 26.47 3.12
CA LYS A 81 3.22 25.68 1.92
C LYS A 81 3.49 24.20 2.19
N TYR A 82 4.03 23.87 3.36
CA TYR A 82 4.46 22.52 3.70
C TYR A 82 3.87 22.10 5.05
N LEU A 83 3.74 20.81 5.24
CA LEU A 83 3.38 20.24 6.53
C LEU A 83 4.63 20.12 7.42
N LYS A 84 4.46 20.32 8.73
CA LYS A 84 5.53 20.06 9.70
C LYS A 84 5.83 18.54 9.74
N ASN A 85 7.08 18.16 9.96
CA ASN A 85 7.45 16.76 10.09
C ASN A 85 6.90 16.14 11.38
N LYS A 86 6.88 16.91 12.46
CA LYS A 86 6.33 16.49 13.74
C LYS A 86 4.85 16.80 13.83
N GLY A 87 4.11 15.88 14.43
CA GLY A 87 2.68 15.99 14.69
C GLY A 87 2.24 15.01 15.75
N GLU A 88 0.98 14.64 15.74
CA GLU A 88 0.39 13.68 16.66
C GLU A 88 -0.47 12.70 15.88
N ILE A 89 -0.59 11.49 16.39
CA ILE A 89 -1.64 10.55 16.04
C ILE A 89 -2.64 10.48 17.18
N GLY A 90 -3.91 10.36 16.85
CA GLY A 90 -4.99 10.21 17.82
C GLY A 90 -5.93 9.08 17.44
N PHE A 91 -6.51 8.47 18.44
CA PHE A 91 -7.51 7.42 18.28
C PHE A 91 -8.82 7.89 18.89
N TYR A 92 -9.84 7.98 18.07
CA TYR A 92 -11.14 8.56 18.45
C TYR A 92 -12.23 7.50 18.35
N ASP A 93 -13.01 7.36 19.42
CA ASP A 93 -14.19 6.52 19.46
C ASP A 93 -15.41 7.32 18.98
N THR A 94 -16.00 6.91 17.88
CA THR A 94 -17.13 7.60 17.26
C THR A 94 -18.43 7.41 18.05
N LYS A 95 -18.57 6.34 18.81
CA LYS A 95 -19.76 6.03 19.62
C LYS A 95 -19.82 6.90 20.87
N SER A 96 -18.73 6.97 21.61
CA SER A 96 -18.62 7.84 22.79
C SER A 96 -18.32 9.28 22.45
N SER A 97 -17.97 9.59 21.20
CA SER A 97 -17.49 10.90 20.74
C SER A 97 -16.28 11.40 21.54
N GLN A 98 -15.36 10.49 21.87
CA GLN A 98 -14.18 10.79 22.68
C GLN A 98 -12.88 10.47 21.97
N LEU A 99 -11.90 11.36 22.13
CA LEU A 99 -10.52 11.08 21.80
C LEU A 99 -9.92 10.23 22.92
N LEU A 100 -9.68 8.95 22.65
CA LEU A 100 -9.22 8.00 23.68
C LEU A 100 -7.79 8.31 24.11
N TRP A 101 -6.94 8.63 23.15
CA TRP A 101 -5.53 9.00 23.39
C TRP A 101 -4.96 9.77 22.23
N LYS A 102 -3.84 10.46 22.47
CA LYS A 102 -2.95 11.06 21.47
C LYS A 102 -1.50 10.77 21.79
N GLN A 103 -0.68 10.64 20.76
CA GLN A 103 0.76 10.48 20.89
C GLN A 103 1.51 11.29 19.84
N PRO A 104 2.68 11.87 20.20
CA PRO A 104 3.54 12.55 19.26
C PRO A 104 4.16 11.56 18.26
N ILE A 105 4.29 11.99 17.01
CA ILE A 105 4.92 11.22 15.94
C ILE A 105 5.77 12.11 15.04
N ASP A 106 6.86 11.55 14.51
CA ASP A 106 7.65 12.19 13.46
C ASP A 106 7.32 11.57 12.09
N PHE A 107 6.45 12.22 11.35
CA PHE A 107 6.00 11.78 10.03
C PHE A 107 7.11 11.75 8.97
N SER A 108 8.28 12.36 9.22
CA SER A 108 9.45 12.23 8.34
C SER A 108 10.14 10.87 8.49
N LYS A 109 9.90 10.17 9.59
CA LYS A 109 10.53 8.89 9.93
C LYS A 109 9.56 7.74 10.10
N SER A 110 8.27 8.04 10.28
CA SER A 110 7.28 7.04 10.66
C SER A 110 6.05 7.09 9.74
N ARG A 111 5.44 5.94 9.55
CA ARG A 111 4.15 5.77 8.90
C ARG A 111 3.16 5.14 9.86
N VAL A 112 1.91 5.49 9.71
CA VAL A 112 0.82 5.06 10.58
C VAL A 112 -0.17 4.26 9.76
N THR A 113 -0.55 3.09 10.25
CA THR A 113 -1.62 2.27 9.67
C THR A 113 -2.56 1.83 10.77
N CYS A 114 -3.84 2.13 10.61
CA CYS A 114 -4.88 1.68 11.51
C CYS A 114 -5.32 0.27 11.12
N LEU A 115 -5.28 -0.65 12.07
CA LEU A 115 -5.59 -2.06 11.88
C LEU A 115 -6.63 -2.53 12.90
N SER A 116 -7.20 -3.71 12.68
CA SER A 116 -8.14 -4.32 13.62
C SER A 116 -7.53 -4.55 15.01
N GLU A 117 -6.24 -4.91 15.06
CA GLU A 117 -5.50 -5.19 16.30
C GLU A 117 -4.92 -3.95 17.00
N GLY A 118 -4.87 -2.80 16.34
CA GLY A 118 -4.27 -1.58 16.88
C GLY A 118 -3.77 -0.60 15.83
N VAL A 119 -2.87 0.27 16.24
CA VAL A 119 -2.22 1.23 15.33
C VAL A 119 -0.78 0.79 15.08
N LEU A 120 -0.48 0.37 13.86
CA LEU A 120 0.85 -0.03 13.45
C LEU A 120 1.67 1.21 13.09
N ILE A 121 2.80 1.37 13.74
CA ILE A 121 3.82 2.38 13.43
C ILE A 121 4.99 1.69 12.76
N SER A 122 5.34 2.14 11.55
CA SER A 122 6.51 1.66 10.81
C SER A 122 7.55 2.76 10.73
N GLU A 123 8.77 2.50 11.18
CA GLU A 123 9.88 3.46 11.16
C GLU A 123 10.85 3.20 10.00
N ILE A 124 11.47 4.26 9.48
CA ILE A 124 12.50 4.18 8.40
C ILE A 124 13.72 3.38 8.88
N GLY A 125 13.87 2.84 9.96
CA GLY A 125 14.99 2.04 10.44
C GLY A 125 14.72 0.54 10.50
N SER A 126 13.74 0.05 9.74
CA SER A 126 13.32 -1.37 9.79
C SER A 126 12.79 -1.78 11.17
N LYS A 127 11.99 -0.93 11.77
CA LYS A 127 11.33 -1.18 13.03
C LYS A 127 9.84 -0.96 12.90
N ILE A 128 9.05 -1.89 13.43
CA ILE A 128 7.60 -1.77 13.53
C ILE A 128 7.15 -1.92 14.97
N SER A 129 6.11 -1.22 15.35
CA SER A 129 5.46 -1.38 16.66
C SER A 129 3.96 -1.28 16.54
N LEU A 130 3.24 -2.05 17.34
CA LEU A 130 1.79 -1.98 17.46
C LEU A 130 1.39 -1.28 18.74
N LEU A 131 0.54 -0.27 18.63
CA LEU A 131 -0.05 0.44 19.76
C LEU A 131 -1.45 -0.09 20.03
N SER A 132 -1.84 -0.15 21.31
CA SER A 132 -3.20 -0.47 21.75
C SER A 132 -4.20 0.59 21.25
N LYS A 133 -5.36 0.16 20.77
CA LYS A 133 -6.46 1.05 20.39
C LYS A 133 -7.02 1.80 21.61
N GLU A 134 -7.08 1.13 22.74
CA GLU A 134 -7.71 1.63 23.96
C GLU A 134 -6.84 2.67 24.66
N THR A 135 -5.54 2.47 24.70
CA THR A 135 -4.63 3.26 25.55
C THR A 135 -3.51 3.96 24.80
N GLY A 136 -3.26 3.59 23.54
CA GLY A 136 -2.07 4.02 22.78
C GLY A 136 -0.76 3.40 23.28
N ALA A 137 -0.77 2.59 24.34
CA ALA A 137 0.43 1.93 24.83
C ALA A 137 0.99 0.94 23.82
N LYS A 138 2.33 0.85 23.72
CA LYS A 138 2.99 -0.12 22.85
C LYS A 138 2.67 -1.54 23.34
N LYS A 139 2.04 -2.35 22.48
CA LYS A 139 1.78 -3.78 22.73
C LYS A 139 3.01 -4.62 22.50
N TRP A 140 3.70 -4.35 21.37
CA TRP A 140 4.95 -5.03 21.00
C TRP A 140 5.75 -4.19 20.00
N GLU A 141 6.98 -4.60 19.76
CA GLU A 141 7.92 -4.04 18.78
C GLU A 141 8.69 -5.18 18.12
N ALA A 142 8.98 -5.06 16.81
CA ALA A 142 9.75 -6.04 16.05
C ALA A 142 10.67 -5.33 15.04
N ASP A 143 11.80 -5.97 14.72
CA ASP A 143 12.72 -5.50 13.68
C ASP A 143 12.25 -6.03 12.32
N LEU A 144 11.57 -5.19 11.55
CA LEU A 144 11.03 -5.52 10.25
C LEU A 144 10.96 -4.29 9.37
N PHE A 145 11.42 -4.40 8.13
CA PHE A 145 11.15 -3.47 7.06
C PHE A 145 9.86 -3.93 6.35
N PRO A 146 8.69 -3.35 6.66
CA PRO A 146 7.42 -3.88 6.19
C PRO A 146 7.24 -3.61 4.70
N VAL A 147 6.71 -4.60 3.98
CA VAL A 147 6.33 -4.48 2.55
C VAL A 147 4.85 -4.75 2.31
N TYR A 148 4.20 -5.49 3.20
CA TYR A 148 2.80 -5.84 3.07
C TYR A 148 2.15 -6.05 4.43
N VAL A 149 0.93 -5.57 4.61
CA VAL A 149 0.14 -5.80 5.82
C VAL A 149 -1.19 -6.44 5.41
N ASP A 150 -1.51 -7.56 5.99
CA ASP A 150 -2.79 -8.22 5.84
C ASP A 150 -3.51 -8.23 7.18
N ASP A 151 -4.45 -7.29 7.34
CA ASP A 151 -5.22 -7.15 8.57
C ASP A 151 -6.20 -8.31 8.76
N SER A 152 -6.71 -8.86 7.66
CA SER A 152 -7.66 -9.99 7.69
C SER A 152 -7.00 -11.28 8.17
N LEU A 153 -5.74 -11.52 7.78
CA LEU A 153 -4.93 -12.63 8.25
C LEU A 153 -4.17 -12.31 9.55
N GLY A 154 -4.19 -11.08 10.00
CA GLY A 154 -3.53 -10.65 11.23
C GLY A 154 -2.00 -10.71 11.17
N LEU A 155 -1.39 -10.32 10.05
CA LEU A 155 0.06 -10.39 9.87
C LEU A 155 0.66 -9.20 9.10
N VAL A 156 1.97 -8.99 9.32
CA VAL A 156 2.82 -8.09 8.55
C VAL A 156 3.91 -8.89 7.89
N LEU A 157 4.09 -8.71 6.59
CA LEU A 157 5.23 -9.23 5.84
C LEU A 157 6.29 -8.14 5.67
N GLY A 158 7.54 -8.51 5.79
CA GLY A 158 8.65 -7.59 5.58
C GLY A 158 10.00 -8.28 5.57
N TYR A 159 11.02 -7.50 5.31
CA TYR A 159 12.40 -7.95 5.29
C TYR A 159 13.14 -7.52 6.55
N ASN A 160 14.25 -8.17 6.88
CA ASN A 160 15.10 -7.74 8.01
C ASN A 160 15.68 -6.33 7.82
N SER A 161 15.93 -5.97 6.57
CA SER A 161 16.42 -4.67 6.16
C SER A 161 16.01 -4.43 4.69
N PRO A 162 16.09 -3.19 4.20
CA PRO A 162 15.79 -2.87 2.81
C PRO A 162 16.58 -3.65 1.76
N THR A 163 17.74 -4.18 2.10
CA THR A 163 18.62 -4.94 1.19
C THR A 163 18.61 -6.44 1.45
N SER A 164 17.86 -6.90 2.46
CA SER A 164 17.73 -8.33 2.77
C SER A 164 16.85 -9.02 1.74
N ASN A 165 17.16 -10.28 1.43
CA ASN A 165 16.30 -11.16 0.64
C ASN A 165 15.50 -12.16 1.50
N LYS A 166 15.52 -11.97 2.82
CA LYS A 166 14.81 -12.80 3.79
C LYS A 166 13.49 -12.14 4.17
N LEU A 167 12.41 -12.61 3.56
CA LEU A 167 11.05 -12.21 3.89
C LEU A 167 10.61 -12.92 5.16
N ARG A 168 9.97 -12.18 6.05
CA ARG A 168 9.41 -12.68 7.31
C ARG A 168 7.95 -12.31 7.43
N ALA A 169 7.20 -13.14 8.15
CA ALA A 169 5.89 -12.78 8.67
C ALA A 169 5.96 -12.52 10.17
N VAL A 170 5.27 -11.46 10.61
CA VAL A 170 5.10 -11.10 12.02
C VAL A 170 3.62 -11.11 12.34
N SER A 171 3.24 -11.77 13.43
CA SER A 171 1.87 -11.75 13.95
C SER A 171 1.48 -10.35 14.43
N LEU A 172 0.39 -9.77 13.93
CA LEU A 172 -0.15 -8.51 14.44
C LEU A 172 -0.58 -8.62 15.91
N LYS A 173 -1.11 -9.77 16.30
CA LYS A 173 -1.58 -9.98 17.66
C LYS A 173 -0.45 -10.06 18.69
N PHE A 174 0.66 -10.74 18.36
CA PHE A 174 1.70 -11.08 19.34
C PHE A 174 3.06 -10.44 19.06
N GLY A 175 3.31 -9.91 17.86
CA GLY A 175 4.59 -9.33 17.46
C GLY A 175 5.73 -10.35 17.23
N ASN A 176 5.44 -11.64 17.31
CA ASN A 176 6.44 -12.69 17.08
C ASN A 176 6.54 -13.06 15.61
N TYR A 177 7.72 -13.52 15.21
CA TYR A 177 7.95 -14.07 13.87
C TYR A 177 7.19 -15.40 13.73
N LEU A 178 6.48 -15.57 12.60
CA LEU A 178 5.76 -16.78 12.26
C LEU A 178 6.63 -17.71 11.41
N TRP A 179 7.26 -17.16 10.38
CA TRP A 179 8.14 -17.87 9.46
C TRP A 179 9.12 -16.91 8.77
N GLU A 180 10.15 -17.49 8.09
CA GLU A 180 11.11 -16.75 7.26
C GLU A 180 11.35 -17.56 5.96
N ASN A 181 11.37 -16.87 4.81
CA ASN A 181 11.69 -17.41 3.50
C ASN A 181 12.62 -16.50 2.70
N LYS A 182 13.36 -17.09 1.77
CA LYS A 182 14.20 -16.34 0.84
C LYS A 182 13.37 -15.94 -0.38
N ILE A 183 12.96 -14.68 -0.45
CA ILE A 183 12.27 -14.07 -1.60
C ILE A 183 13.05 -12.83 -2.00
N PRO A 184 13.91 -12.91 -3.03
CA PRO A 184 14.61 -11.74 -3.56
C PRO A 184 13.62 -10.70 -4.07
N HIS A 185 13.99 -9.42 -3.97
CA HIS A 185 13.15 -8.31 -4.38
C HIS A 185 13.93 -7.18 -5.08
N GLN A 186 14.97 -7.53 -5.81
CA GLN A 186 15.81 -6.56 -6.55
C GLN A 186 14.99 -5.66 -7.47
N TYR A 187 13.89 -6.18 -8.01
CA TYR A 187 12.96 -5.47 -8.90
C TYR A 187 11.67 -5.00 -8.19
N GLY A 188 11.64 -5.06 -6.86
CA GLY A 188 10.47 -4.73 -6.07
C GLY A 188 9.36 -5.78 -6.14
N TRP A 189 8.26 -5.51 -5.46
CA TRP A 189 7.02 -6.26 -5.62
C TRP A 189 6.15 -5.53 -6.65
N ASN A 190 5.86 -6.18 -7.77
CA ASN A 190 5.11 -5.56 -8.87
C ASN A 190 3.61 -5.81 -8.76
N GLU A 191 3.22 -6.98 -8.26
CA GLU A 191 1.84 -7.39 -8.12
C GLU A 191 1.69 -8.43 -7.02
N VAL A 192 0.55 -8.41 -6.33
CA VAL A 192 0.09 -9.49 -5.44
C VAL A 192 -1.35 -9.80 -5.81
N LEU A 193 -1.61 -11.06 -6.16
CA LEU A 193 -2.95 -11.56 -6.46
C LEU A 193 -3.41 -12.47 -5.33
N ASP A 194 -4.59 -12.17 -4.79
CA ASP A 194 -5.24 -13.02 -3.80
C ASP A 194 -5.69 -14.34 -4.44
N LEU A 195 -5.36 -15.43 -3.79
CA LEU A 195 -5.84 -16.77 -4.12
C LEU A 195 -6.82 -17.25 -3.04
N GLU A 196 -7.22 -18.50 -3.15
CA GLU A 196 -8.04 -19.13 -2.14
C GLU A 196 -7.33 -19.23 -0.78
N GLN A 197 -8.06 -19.06 0.30
CA GLN A 197 -7.58 -19.14 1.68
C GLN A 197 -6.48 -18.09 1.97
N ASN A 198 -5.31 -18.57 2.43
CA ASN A 198 -4.18 -17.73 2.86
C ASN A 198 -3.11 -17.58 1.78
N LYS A 199 -3.35 -18.10 0.58
CA LYS A 199 -2.35 -18.13 -0.51
C LYS A 199 -2.43 -16.86 -1.36
N ARG A 200 -1.27 -16.37 -1.77
CA ARG A 200 -1.09 -15.22 -2.65
C ARG A 200 -0.08 -15.53 -3.75
N LEU A 201 -0.31 -14.99 -4.94
CA LEU A 201 0.73 -14.90 -5.97
C LEU A 201 1.42 -13.56 -5.86
N ILE A 202 2.74 -13.57 -5.81
CA ILE A 202 3.59 -12.38 -5.68
C ILE A 202 4.53 -12.33 -6.88
N VAL A 203 4.51 -11.23 -7.61
CA VAL A 203 5.52 -10.92 -8.63
C VAL A 203 6.61 -10.07 -7.98
N ALA A 204 7.74 -10.68 -7.66
CA ALA A 204 8.96 -10.02 -7.17
C ALA A 204 10.11 -10.23 -8.18
N ASP A 205 11.21 -10.89 -7.82
CA ASP A 205 12.26 -11.29 -8.76
C ASP A 205 11.90 -12.56 -9.57
N ALA A 206 10.79 -13.17 -9.22
CA ALA A 206 10.15 -14.32 -9.85
C ALA A 206 8.65 -14.27 -9.55
N LEU A 207 7.89 -15.25 -10.03
CA LEU A 207 6.52 -15.46 -9.60
C LEU A 207 6.52 -16.43 -8.42
N HIS A 208 5.99 -15.98 -7.29
CA HIS A 208 5.94 -16.74 -6.04
C HIS A 208 4.50 -17.03 -5.64
N LYS A 209 4.19 -18.29 -5.34
CA LYS A 209 2.96 -18.67 -4.64
C LYS A 209 3.31 -18.93 -3.20
N LEU A 210 2.82 -18.09 -2.31
CA LEU A 210 3.17 -18.09 -0.90
C LEU A 210 1.91 -18.24 -0.06
N ASP A 211 1.93 -19.20 0.85
CA ASP A 211 0.96 -19.26 1.95
C ASP A 211 1.42 -18.29 3.05
N PHE A 212 0.62 -17.25 3.29
CA PHE A 212 0.97 -16.17 4.23
C PHE A 212 0.98 -16.63 5.69
N MET A 213 0.24 -17.69 6.04
CA MET A 213 0.19 -18.18 7.41
C MET A 213 1.31 -19.18 7.72
N THR A 214 1.63 -20.05 6.78
CA THR A 214 2.61 -21.13 6.99
C THR A 214 3.99 -20.83 6.44
N GLY A 215 4.09 -19.91 5.47
CA GLY A 215 5.30 -19.64 4.72
C GLY A 215 5.60 -20.67 3.62
N GLU A 216 4.69 -21.64 3.35
CA GLU A 216 4.89 -22.57 2.24
C GLU A 216 5.06 -21.79 0.93
N LEU A 217 6.16 -22.05 0.22
CA LEU A 217 6.60 -21.27 -0.93
C LEU A 217 6.82 -22.16 -2.14
N LEU A 218 6.17 -21.80 -3.25
CA LEU A 218 6.43 -22.33 -4.58
C LEU A 218 6.88 -21.18 -5.48
N THR A 219 7.95 -21.38 -6.26
CA THR A 219 8.53 -20.32 -7.11
C THR A 219 8.61 -20.77 -8.56
N TYR A 220 8.12 -19.92 -9.45
CA TYR A 220 8.34 -20.03 -10.90
C TYR A 220 9.32 -18.94 -11.34
N PRO A 221 10.45 -19.32 -11.99
CA PRO A 221 11.48 -18.36 -12.39
C PRO A 221 10.97 -17.41 -13.49
N GLY A 222 11.46 -16.18 -13.49
CA GLY A 222 11.09 -15.17 -14.48
C GLY A 222 12.06 -13.99 -14.52
N LYS A 223 11.79 -13.04 -15.40
CA LYS A 223 12.63 -11.84 -15.59
C LYS A 223 11.81 -10.55 -15.51
N PRO A 224 11.34 -10.17 -14.31
CA PRO A 224 10.41 -9.05 -14.12
C PRO A 224 11.05 -7.67 -14.22
N GLY A 225 12.35 -7.59 -14.39
CA GLY A 225 13.09 -6.33 -14.46
C GLY A 225 14.36 -6.38 -15.30
N ALA A 226 15.01 -5.25 -15.46
CA ALA A 226 16.26 -5.08 -16.18
C ALA A 226 17.17 -4.03 -15.55
N HIS A 227 18.47 -4.12 -15.79
CA HIS A 227 19.41 -3.05 -15.48
C HIS A 227 19.41 -1.99 -16.60
N ASP A 228 19.36 -0.71 -16.21
CA ASP A 228 19.56 0.41 -17.12
C ASP A 228 21.06 0.73 -17.18
N THR A 229 21.76 0.10 -18.11
CA THR A 229 23.21 0.25 -18.29
C THR A 229 23.67 1.69 -18.57
N LYS A 230 22.78 2.54 -19.12
CA LYS A 230 23.07 3.97 -19.36
C LYS A 230 23.05 4.79 -18.08
N ALA A 231 22.19 4.46 -17.13
CA ALA A 231 22.13 5.13 -15.83
C ALA A 231 23.29 4.69 -14.91
N ALA A 232 23.75 3.45 -15.03
CA ALA A 232 24.85 2.93 -14.22
C ALA A 232 26.20 3.65 -14.47
N LEU A 233 26.38 4.18 -15.67
CA LEU A 233 27.59 4.96 -16.05
C LEU A 233 27.57 6.39 -15.49
N LEU A 234 26.42 6.94 -15.09
CA LEU A 234 26.26 8.34 -14.70
C LEU A 234 26.13 8.57 -13.19
N GLN A 235 25.88 7.53 -12.40
CA GLN A 235 25.61 7.69 -10.98
C GLN A 235 26.28 6.59 -10.17
N GLY A 236 27.15 6.98 -9.24
CA GLY A 236 27.61 6.08 -8.19
C GLY A 236 26.42 5.53 -7.40
N LEU A 237 26.56 4.30 -6.96
CA LEU A 237 25.57 3.48 -6.25
C LEU A 237 24.88 4.22 -5.06
N ALA A 238 23.88 5.01 -5.35
CA ALA A 238 22.96 5.52 -4.35
C ALA A 238 21.63 4.75 -4.46
N ALA A 239 21.33 3.93 -3.49
CA ALA A 239 20.02 3.31 -3.36
C ALA A 239 19.00 4.40 -3.01
N VAL A 240 18.02 4.63 -3.88
CA VAL A 240 16.90 5.52 -3.59
C VAL A 240 15.74 4.66 -3.09
N ALA A 241 15.27 4.99 -1.91
CA ALA A 241 14.03 4.43 -1.38
C ALA A 241 12.86 5.07 -2.12
N VAL A 242 12.30 4.37 -3.10
CA VAL A 242 11.12 4.85 -3.82
C VAL A 242 9.87 4.33 -3.12
N GLY A 243 9.14 5.24 -2.51
CA GLY A 243 7.81 4.98 -2.01
C GLY A 243 6.79 5.13 -3.14
N VAL A 244 6.26 4.05 -3.65
CA VAL A 244 4.99 4.12 -4.38
C VAL A 244 3.88 4.13 -3.32
N ALA A 245 3.35 5.30 -3.04
CA ALA A 245 2.14 5.45 -2.25
C ALA A 245 0.94 5.04 -3.11
N GLY A 246 0.68 3.75 -3.15
CA GLY A 246 -0.49 3.18 -3.79
C GLY A 246 -1.20 2.27 -2.79
N GLY A 247 -1.82 2.87 -1.79
CA GLY A 247 -2.78 2.16 -0.96
C GLY A 247 -4.06 1.96 -1.76
N VAL A 248 -4.13 0.90 -2.55
CA VAL A 248 -5.42 0.38 -2.99
C VAL A 248 -5.93 -0.45 -1.82
N ALA A 249 -6.89 0.11 -1.10
CA ALA A 249 -7.65 -0.62 -0.10
C ALA A 249 -8.50 -1.68 -0.83
N THR A 250 -8.00 -2.89 -0.90
CA THR A 250 -8.76 -4.06 -1.30
C THR A 250 -8.82 -4.99 -0.11
N GLY A 251 -9.97 -5.00 0.58
CA GLY A 251 -10.27 -6.03 1.56
C GLY A 251 -9.36 -6.11 2.79
N GLY A 252 -8.84 -5.00 3.33
CA GLY A 252 -8.03 -5.01 4.57
C GLY A 252 -6.53 -5.24 4.37
N ALA A 253 -6.04 -5.30 3.14
CA ALA A 253 -4.63 -5.42 2.85
C ALA A 253 -4.00 -4.07 2.51
N TYR A 254 -2.85 -3.76 3.09
CA TYR A 254 -2.10 -2.53 2.86
C TYR A 254 -0.73 -2.84 2.28
N TYR A 255 -0.46 -2.28 1.10
CA TYR A 255 0.85 -2.34 0.49
C TYR A 255 1.76 -1.24 1.03
N TYR A 256 2.88 -1.64 1.60
CA TYR A 256 4.00 -0.74 1.81
C TYR A 256 5.00 -0.95 0.68
N SER A 257 4.80 -0.30 -0.45
CA SER A 257 5.77 -0.40 -1.54
C SER A 257 7.00 0.48 -1.28
N TYR A 258 7.72 0.19 -0.20
CA TYR A 258 9.03 0.76 0.11
C TYR A 258 10.10 -0.31 -0.03
N VAL A 259 10.20 -0.90 -1.21
CA VAL A 259 11.36 -1.72 -1.54
C VAL A 259 12.39 -0.79 -2.16
N PRO A 260 13.57 -0.62 -1.59
CA PRO A 260 14.63 0.17 -2.21
C PRO A 260 15.02 -0.50 -3.52
N ILE A 261 14.77 0.18 -4.60
CA ILE A 261 15.13 -0.23 -5.93
C ILE A 261 16.34 0.60 -6.34
N ALA A 262 17.40 -0.04 -6.83
CA ALA A 262 18.58 0.67 -7.29
C ALA A 262 18.23 1.61 -8.46
N ASN A 263 18.79 2.83 -8.50
CA ASN A 263 18.50 3.86 -9.51
C ASN A 263 18.73 3.42 -10.96
N ASN A 264 19.52 2.37 -11.17
CA ASN A 264 19.82 1.79 -12.48
C ASN A 264 18.91 0.62 -12.85
N THR A 265 17.82 0.44 -12.13
CA THR A 265 16.90 -0.70 -12.34
C THR A 265 15.60 -0.25 -12.99
N ILE A 266 15.17 -0.99 -14.01
CA ILE A 266 13.84 -0.88 -14.61
C ILE A 266 13.01 -2.05 -14.09
N THR A 267 11.86 -1.75 -13.52
CA THR A 267 10.93 -2.70 -12.90
C THR A 267 9.61 -2.78 -13.65
N GLY A 268 8.75 -3.71 -13.27
CA GLY A 268 7.41 -3.84 -13.85
C GLY A 268 7.45 -4.31 -15.30
N LEU A 269 8.47 -5.08 -15.70
CA LEU A 269 8.58 -5.68 -17.03
C LEU A 269 7.85 -7.02 -17.09
N THR A 270 6.60 -7.03 -16.62
CA THR A 270 5.72 -8.19 -16.60
C THR A 270 4.32 -7.80 -17.00
N SER A 271 3.50 -8.81 -17.26
CA SER A 271 2.05 -8.64 -17.35
C SER A 271 1.41 -8.70 -15.96
N ASN A 272 0.11 -8.38 -15.89
CA ASN A 272 -0.74 -8.88 -14.82
C ASN A 272 -0.77 -10.40 -14.82
N ILE A 273 -1.10 -10.99 -13.68
CA ILE A 273 -1.39 -12.42 -13.57
C ILE A 273 -2.86 -12.63 -13.94
N LEU A 274 -3.13 -13.49 -14.91
CA LEU A 274 -4.47 -13.92 -15.26
C LEU A 274 -4.70 -15.32 -14.74
N SER A 275 -5.75 -15.52 -13.94
CA SER A 275 -6.16 -16.82 -13.41
C SER A 275 -7.46 -17.25 -14.08
N GLN A 276 -7.47 -18.41 -14.73
CA GLN A 276 -8.65 -18.98 -15.37
C GLN A 276 -8.57 -20.50 -15.40
N ASP A 277 -9.66 -21.19 -15.03
CA ASP A 277 -9.81 -22.65 -15.09
C ASP A 277 -8.65 -23.42 -14.41
N SER A 278 -8.22 -22.94 -13.23
CA SER A 278 -7.08 -23.47 -12.48
C SER A 278 -5.72 -23.36 -13.19
N LEU A 279 -5.63 -22.49 -14.17
CA LEU A 279 -4.41 -22.13 -14.88
C LEU A 279 -4.03 -20.68 -14.59
N TYR A 280 -2.73 -20.42 -14.58
CA TYR A 280 -2.16 -19.07 -14.51
C TYR A 280 -1.50 -18.74 -15.83
N TYR A 281 -1.78 -17.53 -16.32
CA TYR A 281 -1.12 -16.95 -17.49
C TYR A 281 -0.33 -15.75 -17.02
N TRP A 282 0.94 -15.71 -17.37
CA TRP A 282 1.85 -14.64 -16.97
C TRP A 282 2.93 -14.42 -18.03
N ALA A 283 3.28 -13.18 -18.27
CA ALA A 283 4.36 -12.82 -19.17
C ALA A 283 5.45 -12.04 -18.45
N ASP A 284 6.69 -12.38 -18.71
CA ASP A 284 7.89 -11.62 -18.34
C ASP A 284 8.50 -10.94 -19.58
N ARG A 285 9.75 -10.48 -19.48
CA ARG A 285 10.44 -9.83 -20.61
C ARG A 285 10.67 -10.71 -21.84
N GLN A 286 10.62 -12.02 -21.70
CA GLN A 286 11.06 -12.96 -22.74
C GLN A 286 9.97 -13.95 -23.12
N HIS A 287 9.11 -14.32 -22.22
CA HIS A 287 8.15 -15.38 -22.43
C HIS A 287 6.76 -15.00 -21.96
N ILE A 288 5.76 -15.56 -22.63
CA ILE A 288 4.43 -15.76 -22.09
C ILE A 288 4.25 -17.22 -21.75
N SER A 289 3.72 -17.51 -20.57
CA SER A 289 3.62 -18.87 -20.03
C SER A 289 2.23 -19.14 -19.53
N CYS A 290 1.74 -20.35 -19.77
CA CYS A 290 0.61 -20.95 -19.09
C CYS A 290 1.12 -22.04 -18.17
N MET A 291 0.68 -22.04 -16.92
CA MET A 291 1.08 -23.02 -15.92
C MET A 291 -0.11 -23.43 -15.05
N ASP A 292 -0.05 -24.62 -14.51
CA ASP A 292 -1.03 -25.09 -13.53
C ASP A 292 -0.82 -24.44 -12.15
N THR A 293 -1.66 -24.76 -11.20
CA THR A 293 -1.58 -24.24 -9.83
C THR A 293 -0.35 -24.71 -9.06
N ALA A 294 0.38 -25.72 -9.54
CA ALA A 294 1.65 -26.19 -9.01
C ALA A 294 2.87 -25.63 -9.76
N PHE A 295 2.65 -24.67 -10.69
CA PHE A 295 3.64 -24.09 -11.56
C PHE A 295 4.30 -25.06 -12.55
N ASN A 296 3.66 -26.19 -12.85
CA ASN A 296 4.06 -26.98 -14.00
C ASN A 296 3.66 -26.24 -15.28
N VAL A 297 4.62 -26.04 -16.17
CA VAL A 297 4.39 -25.36 -17.45
C VAL A 297 3.54 -26.23 -18.34
N VAL A 298 2.36 -25.73 -18.74
CA VAL A 298 1.50 -26.36 -19.74
C VAL A 298 2.01 -26.02 -21.14
N TRP A 299 2.28 -24.72 -21.37
CA TRP A 299 2.96 -24.23 -22.55
C TRP A 299 3.72 -22.92 -22.24
N GLN A 300 4.72 -22.61 -23.05
CA GLN A 300 5.50 -21.38 -22.98
C GLN A 300 5.89 -20.96 -24.39
N THR A 301 5.73 -19.67 -24.71
CA THR A 301 6.09 -19.09 -26.01
C THR A 301 7.09 -17.95 -25.77
N GLU A 302 8.23 -18.00 -26.44
CA GLU A 302 9.25 -16.96 -26.42
C GLU A 302 8.87 -15.83 -27.40
N PHE A 303 9.08 -14.58 -26.99
CA PHE A 303 8.82 -13.43 -27.87
C PHE A 303 9.89 -13.34 -28.95
N PRO A 304 9.51 -13.12 -30.22
CA PRO A 304 10.47 -12.87 -31.27
C PRO A 304 11.18 -11.54 -30.99
N ASP A 305 12.50 -11.46 -31.11
CA ASP A 305 13.42 -10.29 -31.05
C ASP A 305 12.99 -9.02 -30.26
N VAL A 306 11.87 -9.06 -29.56
CA VAL A 306 11.25 -7.94 -28.85
C VAL A 306 11.31 -8.20 -27.34
N LYS A 307 11.90 -7.26 -26.64
CA LYS A 307 11.83 -7.27 -25.17
C LYS A 307 10.47 -6.81 -24.74
N ALA A 308 9.67 -7.71 -24.14
CA ALA A 308 8.42 -7.30 -23.57
C ALA A 308 8.67 -6.39 -22.36
N SER A 309 7.78 -5.44 -22.18
CA SER A 309 7.79 -4.46 -21.12
C SER A 309 6.57 -4.67 -20.22
N ARG A 310 6.13 -3.65 -19.51
CA ARG A 310 4.85 -3.69 -18.82
C ARG A 310 3.74 -4.06 -19.81
N SER A 311 2.91 -5.02 -19.43
CA SER A 311 1.92 -5.59 -20.35
C SER A 311 0.61 -5.87 -19.62
N GLN A 312 -0.46 -6.02 -20.39
CA GLN A 312 -1.76 -6.46 -19.94
C GLN A 312 -2.18 -7.71 -20.71
N LEU A 313 -2.50 -8.77 -19.96
CA LEU A 313 -3.13 -9.98 -20.50
C LEU A 313 -4.64 -9.91 -20.29
N PHE A 314 -5.38 -10.40 -21.28
CA PHE A 314 -6.81 -10.60 -21.18
C PHE A 314 -7.26 -11.73 -22.11
N VAL A 315 -8.37 -12.39 -21.76
CA VAL A 315 -8.99 -13.43 -22.59
C VAL A 315 -10.25 -12.86 -23.25
N GLN A 316 -10.40 -13.18 -24.50
CA GLN A 316 -11.62 -12.92 -25.27
C GLN A 316 -11.81 -14.00 -26.34
N ASP A 317 -13.01 -14.55 -26.47
CA ASP A 317 -13.38 -15.57 -27.45
C ASP A 317 -12.43 -16.79 -27.47
N GLY A 318 -12.03 -17.26 -26.28
CA GLY A 318 -11.13 -18.39 -26.13
C GLY A 318 -9.68 -18.15 -26.59
N LYS A 319 -9.30 -16.89 -26.78
CA LYS A 319 -7.95 -16.46 -27.16
C LYS A 319 -7.33 -15.61 -26.07
N LEU A 320 -6.02 -15.71 -25.93
CA LEU A 320 -5.22 -14.91 -25.00
C LEU A 320 -4.60 -13.73 -25.75
N PHE A 321 -4.95 -12.53 -25.35
CA PHE A 321 -4.39 -11.31 -25.89
C PHE A 321 -3.35 -10.73 -24.93
N MET A 322 -2.29 -10.17 -25.48
CA MET A 322 -1.27 -9.42 -24.76
C MET A 322 -1.07 -8.04 -25.39
N LEU A 323 -1.33 -7.01 -24.61
CA LEU A 323 -0.99 -5.63 -24.95
C LEU A 323 0.29 -5.23 -24.21
N ASN A 324 1.35 -4.95 -24.94
CA ASN A 324 2.62 -4.48 -24.40
C ASN A 324 2.70 -2.95 -24.51
N TYR A 325 3.00 -2.27 -23.41
CA TYR A 325 2.97 -0.82 -23.33
C TYR A 325 4.25 -0.11 -23.83
N GLY A 326 5.36 -0.82 -24.02
CA GLY A 326 6.63 -0.24 -24.45
C GLY A 326 7.42 0.47 -23.36
N TYR A 327 7.06 0.33 -22.07
CA TYR A 327 7.79 0.95 -20.96
C TYR A 327 7.86 0.04 -19.73
N GLY A 328 8.86 0.27 -18.90
CA GLY A 328 8.91 -0.17 -17.50
C GLY A 328 8.92 1.03 -16.57
N LEU A 329 9.08 0.79 -15.26
CA LEU A 329 9.13 1.82 -14.25
C LEU A 329 10.58 2.00 -13.76
N ARG A 330 11.06 3.25 -13.74
CA ARG A 330 12.31 3.63 -13.06
C ARG A 330 11.96 4.17 -11.68
N GLU A 331 12.72 3.72 -10.68
CA GLU A 331 12.48 4.12 -9.28
C GLU A 331 11.04 3.85 -8.84
N GLY A 332 10.41 2.83 -9.42
CA GLY A 332 9.04 2.43 -9.09
C GLY A 332 7.92 3.38 -9.53
N ALA A 333 8.24 4.55 -10.12
CA ALA A 333 7.25 5.57 -10.41
C ALA A 333 7.32 6.12 -11.84
N SER A 334 8.51 6.53 -12.32
CA SER A 334 8.63 7.19 -13.63
C SER A 334 8.66 6.19 -14.78
N ARG A 335 7.88 6.44 -15.84
CA ARG A 335 7.88 5.61 -17.04
C ARG A 335 9.22 5.74 -17.76
N LYS A 336 9.84 4.63 -18.07
CA LYS A 336 11.07 4.51 -18.84
C LYS A 336 10.82 3.67 -20.07
N LYS A 337 11.08 4.20 -21.28
CA LYS A 337 10.99 3.43 -22.51
C LYS A 337 11.78 2.13 -22.39
N TYR A 338 11.14 1.02 -22.72
CA TYR A 338 11.71 -0.31 -22.75
C TYR A 338 11.03 -1.16 -23.82
N GLY A 339 11.76 -1.56 -24.84
CA GLY A 339 11.20 -2.23 -26.02
C GLY A 339 10.33 -1.30 -26.88
N ARG A 340 9.40 -1.89 -27.59
CA ARG A 340 8.36 -1.22 -28.40
C ARG A 340 7.00 -1.78 -28.05
N PRO A 341 5.94 -0.97 -28.07
CA PRO A 341 4.60 -1.48 -27.83
C PRO A 341 4.17 -2.44 -28.95
N PHE A 342 3.43 -3.47 -28.56
CA PHE A 342 2.85 -4.43 -29.49
C PHE A 342 1.54 -4.98 -28.94
N ILE A 343 0.75 -5.56 -29.84
CA ILE A 343 -0.37 -6.42 -29.49
C ILE A 343 -0.13 -7.80 -30.10
N ALA A 344 -0.33 -8.84 -29.29
CA ALA A 344 -0.21 -10.23 -29.71
C ALA A 344 -1.44 -11.03 -29.28
N CYS A 345 -1.71 -12.09 -30.01
CA CYS A 345 -2.80 -13.02 -29.72
C CYS A 345 -2.27 -14.45 -29.80
N TYR A 346 -2.62 -15.24 -28.81
CA TYR A 346 -2.21 -16.63 -28.67
C TYR A 346 -3.43 -17.54 -28.52
N ASN A 347 -3.30 -18.76 -29.00
CA ASN A 347 -4.25 -19.82 -28.68
C ASN A 347 -4.15 -20.13 -27.17
N LEU A 348 -5.27 -20.02 -26.47
CA LEU A 348 -5.31 -20.18 -24.99
C LEU A 348 -4.85 -21.57 -24.54
N LEU A 349 -5.08 -22.61 -25.34
CA LEU A 349 -4.82 -24.01 -24.95
C LEU A 349 -3.38 -24.46 -25.15
N ASN A 350 -2.71 -23.98 -26.20
CA ASN A 350 -1.40 -24.48 -26.60
C ASN A 350 -0.31 -23.39 -26.78
N GLY A 351 -0.68 -22.11 -26.59
CA GLY A 351 0.25 -20.99 -26.69
C GLY A 351 0.74 -20.67 -28.12
N GLU A 352 0.13 -21.27 -29.14
CA GLU A 352 0.44 -20.97 -30.52
C GLU A 352 0.12 -19.51 -30.86
N GLU A 353 1.08 -18.79 -31.44
CA GLU A 353 0.91 -17.41 -31.85
C GLU A 353 -0.05 -17.34 -33.04
N ILE A 354 -1.15 -16.62 -32.85
CA ILE A 354 -2.12 -16.34 -33.92
C ILE A 354 -1.71 -15.10 -34.71
N PHE A 355 -1.29 -14.05 -34.00
CA PHE A 355 -0.66 -12.90 -34.61
C PHE A 355 0.22 -12.14 -33.61
N PHE A 356 1.21 -11.40 -34.14
CA PHE A 356 2.05 -10.47 -33.40
C PHE A 356 2.24 -9.20 -34.24
N ASN A 357 1.79 -8.04 -33.70
CA ASN A 357 1.85 -6.77 -34.41
C ASN A 357 2.49 -5.69 -33.54
N GLN A 358 3.63 -5.15 -33.98
CA GLN A 358 4.21 -3.96 -33.38
C GLN A 358 3.32 -2.74 -33.65
N LEU A 359 3.14 -1.92 -32.63
CA LEU A 359 2.33 -0.71 -32.73
C LEU A 359 3.25 0.50 -32.97
N SER A 360 2.96 1.25 -34.02
CA SER A 360 3.66 2.50 -34.34
C SER A 360 2.97 3.65 -33.62
N VAL A 361 3.50 4.03 -32.45
CA VAL A 361 2.99 5.16 -31.66
C VAL A 361 4.09 6.22 -31.50
N LYS A 362 3.72 7.50 -31.41
CA LYS A 362 4.63 8.65 -31.50
C LYS A 362 5.85 8.61 -30.56
N LYS A 363 5.67 8.11 -29.33
CA LYS A 363 6.76 8.00 -28.33
C LYS A 363 7.23 6.56 -28.10
N ASP A 364 6.78 5.62 -28.91
CA ASP A 364 6.96 4.18 -28.67
C ASP A 364 6.52 3.73 -27.26
N MET A 365 5.51 4.37 -26.71
CA MET A 365 4.91 4.02 -25.41
C MET A 365 3.41 4.26 -25.46
N ILE A 366 2.64 3.35 -24.87
CA ILE A 366 1.20 3.48 -24.65
C ILE A 366 1.02 3.92 -23.21
N GLU A 367 0.27 5.00 -22.97
CA GLU A 367 0.13 5.55 -21.61
C GLU A 367 -0.84 4.73 -20.76
N ASP A 368 -1.93 4.28 -21.38
CA ASP A 368 -2.99 3.49 -20.75
C ASP A 368 -3.78 2.74 -21.82
N ALA A 369 -4.64 1.82 -21.40
CA ALA A 369 -5.57 1.14 -22.30
C ALA A 369 -6.89 0.90 -21.58
N LEU A 370 -7.98 1.23 -22.26
CA LEU A 370 -9.33 0.94 -21.81
C LEU A 370 -9.97 -0.06 -22.79
N ARG A 371 -10.43 -1.17 -22.25
CA ARG A 371 -11.14 -2.21 -23.01
C ARG A 371 -12.65 -2.11 -22.79
N THR A 372 -13.40 -2.17 -23.86
CA THR A 372 -14.84 -2.47 -23.88
C THR A 372 -15.07 -3.86 -24.47
N GLU A 373 -16.32 -4.30 -24.60
CA GLU A 373 -16.62 -5.59 -25.25
C GLU A 373 -16.14 -5.63 -26.70
N ASP A 374 -16.25 -4.52 -27.43
CA ASP A 374 -16.01 -4.45 -28.87
C ASP A 374 -14.73 -3.73 -29.28
N ALA A 375 -14.04 -3.04 -28.35
CA ALA A 375 -12.94 -2.18 -28.72
C ALA A 375 -11.87 -2.04 -27.62
N LEU A 376 -10.64 -1.78 -28.08
CA LEU A 376 -9.50 -1.40 -27.25
C LEU A 376 -9.11 0.05 -27.55
N TYR A 377 -9.25 0.93 -26.57
CA TYR A 377 -8.91 2.34 -26.67
C TYR A 377 -7.53 2.56 -26.03
N MET A 378 -6.62 3.15 -26.78
CA MET A 378 -5.24 3.43 -26.33
C MET A 378 -4.95 4.93 -26.51
N PRO A 379 -4.90 5.71 -25.42
CA PRO A 379 -4.38 7.07 -25.52
C PRO A 379 -2.89 7.04 -25.82
N VAL A 380 -2.51 7.69 -26.92
CA VAL A 380 -1.13 7.84 -27.37
C VAL A 380 -0.76 9.32 -27.34
N SER A 381 0.35 9.65 -26.67
CA SER A 381 0.83 11.03 -26.51
C SER A 381 1.88 11.41 -27.55
#